data_d23de500ae8f62022687ae577d9afc74
#
_entry.id   d23de500ae8f62022687ae577d9afc74
#
_cell.length_a   1.000
_cell.length_b   1.000
_cell.length_c   1.000
_cell.angle_alpha   90.00
_cell.angle_beta   90.00
_cell.angle_gamma   90.00
#
_symmetry.space_group_name_H-M   'P 1'
#
loop_
_entity.id
_entity.type
_entity.pdbx_description
1 polymer ?
#
loop_
_entity_poly.entity_id
_entity_poly.type
_entity_poly.pdbx_seq_one_letter_code
_entity_poly.pdbx_strand_id
1 'polypeptide(L)'
;MKYNWKNNKKFAFTIVDDTDGAAVDKIKPVYDCLYQNGILTTKTVWLYPPRDYFPGDSLENPEYREYVKDLQKKGFEIALHDAGSGVFSGDEIRNAIEEFKGIFGYYPKMQINHGDNPSSIYWCGKRFSAPMAKAYDFYKKKKGTFVESRGDVPGSASFWGDDCKKYIKYIRNRVYGELNLLKRDKYTPYREKRKDLYSNYWFSSSDAMTADMFVKLLSKRNIDRLVHERGCAIVYTHFGYGFVDEKSGRLRDDVRAAIEYAAGMGGWFAPASEILDFMLENKNGSEYISDIAGVKLDMAWIAERIYRKLTDKV
;
A
#
# COMPACT_ATOMS: atom_id res chain seq x y z
N MET A 1 -16.29 -5.69 -13.55
CA MET A 1 -15.32 -6.42 -14.37
C MET A 1 -15.02 -7.72 -13.65
N LYS A 2 -15.03 -8.86 -14.29
CA LYS A 2 -14.63 -10.15 -13.71
C LYS A 2 -13.33 -10.57 -14.40
N TYR A 3 -12.30 -10.85 -13.63
CA TYR A 3 -11.04 -11.38 -14.15
C TYR A 3 -11.07 -12.92 -14.14
N ASN A 4 -10.45 -13.51 -15.14
CA ASN A 4 -10.04 -14.91 -15.10
C ASN A 4 -8.64 -14.96 -14.53
N TRP A 5 -8.55 -15.06 -13.20
CA TRP A 5 -7.28 -15.03 -12.50
C TRP A 5 -6.31 -16.11 -12.97
N LYS A 6 -5.01 -15.84 -12.86
CA LYS A 6 -3.92 -16.73 -13.27
C LYS A 6 -4.16 -18.16 -12.76
N ASN A 7 -3.91 -19.16 -13.61
CA ASN A 7 -4.13 -20.58 -13.31
C ASN A 7 -5.57 -20.92 -12.87
N ASN A 8 -6.56 -20.19 -13.39
CA ASN A 8 -7.97 -20.37 -13.09
C ASN A 8 -8.32 -20.29 -11.59
N LYS A 9 -7.54 -19.52 -10.84
CA LYS A 9 -7.78 -19.30 -9.41
C LYS A 9 -9.09 -18.54 -9.17
N LYS A 10 -9.66 -18.72 -7.99
CA LYS A 10 -10.99 -18.19 -7.65
C LYS A 10 -10.99 -16.69 -7.39
N PHE A 11 -9.92 -16.14 -6.85
CA PHE A 11 -9.73 -14.71 -6.53
C PHE A 11 -8.24 -14.39 -6.53
N ALA A 12 -7.88 -13.10 -6.57
CA ALA A 12 -6.52 -12.64 -6.33
C ALA A 12 -6.42 -11.99 -4.94
N PHE A 13 -5.31 -12.23 -4.25
CA PHE A 13 -5.09 -11.70 -2.91
C PHE A 13 -3.63 -11.37 -2.69
N THR A 14 -3.39 -10.22 -2.12
CA THR A 14 -2.07 -9.80 -1.63
C THR A 14 -2.22 -8.87 -0.42
N ILE A 15 -1.10 -8.66 0.26
CA ILE A 15 -0.95 -7.68 1.33
C ILE A 15 0.18 -6.72 0.93
N VAL A 16 -0.01 -5.42 1.20
CA VAL A 16 1.04 -4.41 1.19
C VAL A 16 1.27 -4.03 2.64
N ASP A 17 2.37 -4.52 3.20
CA ASP A 17 2.79 -4.26 4.57
C ASP A 17 3.63 -2.97 4.59
N ASP A 18 3.05 -1.89 5.08
CA ASP A 18 3.74 -0.63 5.30
C ASP A 18 4.72 -0.79 6.47
N THR A 19 5.88 -0.15 6.37
CA THR A 19 7.02 -0.45 7.27
C THR A 19 6.94 0.25 8.64
N ASP A 20 5.92 1.09 8.87
CA ASP A 20 5.72 1.74 10.16
C ASP A 20 5.65 0.71 11.29
N GLY A 21 6.38 0.95 12.37
CA GLY A 21 6.47 0.06 13.52
C GLY A 21 7.19 -1.26 13.28
N ALA A 22 7.72 -1.50 12.07
CA ALA A 22 8.40 -2.76 11.76
C ALA A 22 9.72 -2.89 12.53
N ALA A 23 9.92 -4.08 13.08
CA ALA A 23 11.19 -4.61 13.60
C ALA A 23 11.18 -6.12 13.33
N VAL A 24 12.34 -6.75 13.24
CA VAL A 24 12.44 -8.17 12.84
C VAL A 24 11.57 -9.06 13.72
N ASP A 25 11.63 -8.91 15.03
CA ASP A 25 10.87 -9.69 16.01
C ASP A 25 9.34 -9.53 15.87
N LYS A 26 8.89 -8.35 15.44
CA LYS A 26 7.46 -8.05 15.25
C LYS A 26 6.90 -8.58 13.93
N ILE A 27 7.69 -8.57 12.86
CA ILE A 27 7.18 -8.93 11.53
C ILE A 27 7.50 -10.37 11.12
N LYS A 28 8.60 -10.95 11.62
CA LYS A 28 9.04 -12.30 11.26
C LYS A 28 7.97 -13.37 11.48
N PRO A 29 7.27 -13.45 12.63
CA PRO A 29 6.24 -14.47 12.83
C PRO A 29 5.08 -14.38 11.84
N VAL A 30 4.77 -13.17 11.35
CA VAL A 30 3.73 -12.95 10.33
C VAL A 30 4.20 -13.47 8.98
N TYR A 31 5.40 -13.08 8.54
CA TYR A 31 5.98 -13.51 7.26
C TYR A 31 6.24 -15.03 7.21
N ASP A 32 6.67 -15.63 8.31
CA ASP A 32 6.82 -17.08 8.41
C ASP A 32 5.47 -17.80 8.21
N CYS A 33 4.40 -17.29 8.83
CA CYS A 33 3.04 -17.82 8.64
C CYS A 33 2.56 -17.64 7.19
N LEU A 34 2.75 -16.47 6.58
CA LEU A 34 2.39 -16.22 5.18
C LEU A 34 3.14 -17.18 4.24
N TYR A 35 4.45 -17.32 4.41
CA TYR A 35 5.27 -18.18 3.57
C TYR A 35 4.88 -19.66 3.69
N GLN A 36 4.66 -20.16 4.91
CA GLN A 36 4.18 -21.53 5.18
C GLN A 36 2.83 -21.82 4.51
N ASN A 37 1.99 -20.81 4.35
CA ASN A 37 0.69 -20.92 3.68
C ASN A 37 0.73 -20.57 2.18
N GLY A 38 1.91 -20.38 1.59
CA GLY A 38 2.07 -20.07 0.16
C GLY A 38 1.53 -18.70 -0.24
N ILE A 39 1.44 -17.75 0.70
CA ILE A 39 0.98 -16.39 0.44
C ILE A 39 2.20 -15.47 0.28
N LEU A 40 2.48 -15.06 -0.95
CA LEU A 40 3.48 -14.05 -1.24
C LEU A 40 2.84 -12.66 -1.28
N THR A 41 3.54 -11.68 -0.72
CA THR A 41 3.03 -10.32 -0.51
C THR A 41 4.09 -9.27 -0.84
N THR A 42 3.77 -8.00 -0.63
CA THR A 42 4.70 -6.87 -0.82
C THR A 42 5.06 -6.29 0.54
N LYS A 43 6.36 -6.27 0.86
CA LYS A 43 6.94 -5.55 1.99
C LYS A 43 7.43 -4.19 1.51
N THR A 44 7.00 -3.12 2.15
CA THR A 44 7.60 -1.81 1.91
C THR A 44 8.72 -1.55 2.91
N VAL A 45 9.69 -0.73 2.55
CA VAL A 45 10.85 -0.43 3.38
C VAL A 45 11.16 1.06 3.40
N TRP A 46 11.76 1.52 4.49
CA TRP A 46 12.52 2.76 4.58
C TRP A 46 14.00 2.48 4.32
N LEU A 47 14.65 3.29 3.50
CA LEU A 47 16.09 3.21 3.28
C LEU A 47 16.83 3.83 4.48
N TYR A 48 16.34 4.98 4.96
CA TYR A 48 16.92 5.76 6.04
C TYR A 48 16.02 5.73 7.29
N PRO A 49 16.60 5.90 8.48
CA PRO A 49 15.84 5.99 9.73
C PRO A 49 14.80 7.11 9.70
N PRO A 50 13.68 6.94 10.40
CA PRO A 50 12.68 7.98 10.53
C PRO A 50 13.27 9.24 11.20
N ARG A 51 12.85 10.41 10.70
CA ARG A 51 13.24 11.73 11.20
C ARG A 51 12.12 12.43 11.96
N ASP A 52 11.02 11.72 12.19
CA ASP A 52 9.85 12.19 12.91
C ASP A 52 9.45 11.20 14.03
N TYR A 53 8.19 11.22 14.44
CA TYR A 53 7.69 10.41 15.56
C TYR A 53 7.26 8.98 15.18
N PHE A 54 7.26 8.60 13.91
CA PHE A 54 6.89 7.26 13.49
C PHE A 54 8.04 6.26 13.78
N PRO A 55 7.78 5.19 14.55
CA PRO A 55 8.79 4.18 14.81
C PRO A 55 8.92 3.22 13.63
N GLY A 56 10.04 2.53 13.56
CA GLY A 56 10.28 1.43 12.61
C GLY A 56 11.75 1.35 12.20
N ASP A 57 12.17 0.15 11.83
CA ASP A 57 13.51 -0.09 11.31
C ASP A 57 13.63 0.36 9.85
N SER A 58 14.82 0.79 9.49
CA SER A 58 15.24 1.09 8.12
C SER A 58 16.30 0.08 7.64
N LEU A 59 16.63 0.14 6.34
CA LEU A 59 17.70 -0.70 5.78
C LEU A 59 19.11 -0.33 6.25
N GLU A 60 19.27 0.77 7.00
CA GLU A 60 20.52 1.05 7.71
C GLU A 60 20.76 0.09 8.87
N ASN A 61 19.69 -0.46 9.49
CA ASN A 61 19.83 -1.54 10.47
C ASN A 61 20.27 -2.84 9.77
N PRO A 62 21.47 -3.38 10.04
CA PRO A 62 22.00 -4.55 9.33
C PRO A 62 21.12 -5.80 9.51
N GLU A 63 20.58 -6.04 10.71
CA GLU A 63 19.71 -7.19 11.00
C GLU A 63 18.43 -7.12 10.18
N TYR A 64 17.77 -5.95 10.19
CA TYR A 64 16.57 -5.74 9.42
C TYR A 64 16.81 -5.86 7.91
N ARG A 65 17.91 -5.28 7.41
CA ARG A 65 18.29 -5.37 5.99
C ARG A 65 18.50 -6.82 5.54
N GLU A 66 19.26 -7.63 6.30
CA GLU A 66 19.47 -9.03 5.94
C GLU A 66 18.17 -9.83 6.00
N TYR A 67 17.30 -9.55 6.98
CA TYR A 67 15.98 -10.18 7.04
C TYR A 67 15.12 -9.83 5.81
N VAL A 68 15.07 -8.56 5.40
CA VAL A 68 14.32 -8.13 4.21
C VAL A 68 14.89 -8.75 2.93
N LYS A 69 16.23 -8.90 2.81
CA LYS A 69 16.85 -9.64 1.70
C LYS A 69 16.45 -11.12 1.70
N ASP A 70 16.29 -11.75 2.87
CA ASP A 70 15.77 -13.12 2.97
C ASP A 70 14.31 -13.20 2.50
N LEU A 71 13.47 -12.23 2.83
CA LEU A 71 12.10 -12.14 2.28
C LEU A 71 12.12 -12.06 0.75
N GLN A 72 13.00 -11.23 0.16
CA GLN A 72 13.15 -11.17 -1.30
C GLN A 72 13.51 -12.54 -1.89
N LYS A 73 14.48 -13.25 -1.30
CA LYS A 73 14.89 -14.61 -1.74
C LYS A 73 13.74 -15.63 -1.67
N LYS A 74 12.83 -15.46 -0.71
CA LYS A 74 11.61 -16.27 -0.58
C LYS A 74 10.52 -15.91 -1.57
N GLY A 75 10.69 -14.85 -2.39
CA GLY A 75 9.75 -14.43 -3.42
C GLY A 75 8.79 -13.31 -3.02
N PHE A 76 8.96 -12.72 -1.84
CA PHE A 76 8.23 -11.50 -1.47
C PHE A 76 8.75 -10.31 -2.28
N GLU A 77 7.86 -9.43 -2.72
CA GLU A 77 8.25 -8.17 -3.34
C GLU A 77 8.71 -7.18 -2.28
N ILE A 78 9.82 -6.49 -2.55
CA ILE A 78 10.24 -5.36 -1.74
C ILE A 78 9.93 -4.08 -2.51
N ALA A 79 9.30 -3.12 -1.85
CA ALA A 79 8.82 -1.86 -2.40
C ALA A 79 9.26 -0.67 -1.53
N LEU A 80 9.13 0.54 -2.06
CA LEU A 80 9.54 1.76 -1.37
C LEU A 80 8.38 2.36 -0.56
N HIS A 81 8.68 2.85 0.66
CA HIS A 81 7.77 3.64 1.49
C HIS A 81 8.35 5.02 1.78
N ASP A 82 8.48 5.85 0.76
CA ASP A 82 9.38 7.01 0.71
C ASP A 82 10.84 6.62 1.06
N ALA A 83 11.77 7.56 1.17
CA ALA A 83 13.13 7.25 1.59
C ALA A 83 13.22 6.91 3.09
N GLY A 84 12.28 7.44 3.86
CA GLY A 84 12.10 7.29 5.30
C GLY A 84 10.89 8.09 5.74
N SER A 85 10.51 8.00 7.02
CA SER A 85 9.49 8.88 7.57
C SER A 85 10.08 10.25 7.93
N GLY A 86 9.37 11.34 7.61
CA GLY A 86 9.80 12.72 7.83
C GLY A 86 10.32 13.41 6.57
N VAL A 87 11.11 14.46 6.74
CA VAL A 87 11.55 15.33 5.64
C VAL A 87 12.84 14.84 5.04
N PHE A 88 12.82 14.54 3.74
CA PHE A 88 13.98 14.19 2.92
C PHE A 88 14.04 15.11 1.70
N SER A 89 15.25 15.46 1.27
CA SER A 89 15.50 16.19 0.03
C SER A 89 15.32 15.29 -1.19
N GLY A 90 15.12 15.88 -2.35
CA GLY A 90 15.06 15.13 -3.61
C GLY A 90 16.35 14.36 -3.90
N ASP A 91 17.52 14.91 -3.51
CA ASP A 91 18.82 14.22 -3.67
C ASP A 91 18.89 12.97 -2.76
N GLU A 92 18.46 13.07 -1.51
CA GLU A 92 18.41 11.93 -0.60
C GLU A 92 17.46 10.84 -1.11
N ILE A 93 16.31 11.22 -1.68
CA ILE A 93 15.37 10.25 -2.25
C ILE A 93 15.96 9.55 -3.48
N ARG A 94 16.65 10.28 -4.36
CA ARG A 94 17.37 9.69 -5.49
C ARG A 94 18.45 8.70 -5.03
N ASN A 95 19.23 9.10 -4.03
CA ASN A 95 20.23 8.21 -3.43
C ASN A 95 19.58 6.96 -2.82
N ALA A 96 18.45 7.12 -2.12
CA ALA A 96 17.71 5.98 -1.57
C ALA A 96 17.22 5.01 -2.66
N ILE A 97 16.78 5.50 -3.82
CA ILE A 97 16.39 4.66 -4.97
C ILE A 97 17.59 3.90 -5.55
N GLU A 98 18.75 4.53 -5.66
CA GLU A 98 19.98 3.87 -6.14
C GLU A 98 20.51 2.86 -5.10
N GLU A 99 20.46 3.17 -3.81
CA GLU A 99 20.81 2.24 -2.73
C GLU A 99 19.85 1.03 -2.72
N PHE A 100 18.54 1.26 -2.88
CA PHE A 100 17.56 0.19 -3.03
C PHE A 100 17.96 -0.77 -4.14
N LYS A 101 18.30 -0.23 -5.32
CA LYS A 101 18.79 -1.04 -6.45
C LYS A 101 20.08 -1.77 -6.10
N GLY A 102 21.01 -1.12 -5.41
CA GLY A 102 22.27 -1.75 -4.94
C GLY A 102 22.03 -2.94 -4.02
N ILE A 103 21.03 -2.86 -3.13
CA ILE A 103 20.69 -3.89 -2.16
C ILE A 103 19.92 -5.05 -2.80
N PHE A 104 18.91 -4.76 -3.65
CA PHE A 104 17.96 -5.75 -4.16
C PHE A 104 18.18 -6.16 -5.62
N GLY A 105 19.05 -5.45 -6.37
CA GLY A 105 19.36 -5.75 -7.77
C GLY A 105 18.36 -5.18 -8.79
N TYR A 106 17.31 -4.48 -8.36
CA TYR A 106 16.30 -3.87 -9.22
C TYR A 106 15.78 -2.55 -8.64
N TYR A 107 15.22 -1.68 -9.49
CA TYR A 107 14.53 -0.46 -9.02
C TYR A 107 13.14 -0.80 -8.44
N PRO A 108 12.68 -0.09 -7.39
CA PRO A 108 11.37 -0.35 -6.81
C PRO A 108 10.26 -0.09 -7.83
N LYS A 109 9.41 -1.09 -8.06
CA LYS A 109 8.24 -0.93 -8.94
C LYS A 109 7.10 -0.16 -8.28
N MET A 110 7.04 -0.18 -6.96
CA MET A 110 5.95 0.39 -6.18
C MET A 110 6.46 1.37 -5.16
N GLN A 111 5.74 2.49 -5.03
CA GLN A 111 5.90 3.52 -4.02
C GLN A 111 4.62 3.62 -3.20
N ILE A 112 4.76 3.62 -1.90
CA ILE A 112 3.69 3.95 -0.97
C ILE A 112 4.01 5.31 -0.35
N ASN A 113 3.14 6.29 -0.60
CA ASN A 113 3.28 7.60 0.03
C ASN A 113 3.01 7.48 1.53
N HIS A 114 3.94 7.93 2.35
CA HIS A 114 3.77 7.98 3.80
C HIS A 114 2.87 9.18 4.20
N GLY A 115 2.04 8.99 5.23
CA GLY A 115 1.25 10.09 5.79
C GLY A 115 2.14 11.20 6.33
N ASP A 116 1.70 12.45 6.18
CA ASP A 116 2.38 13.64 6.70
C ASP A 116 3.84 13.86 6.21
N ASN A 117 4.23 13.23 5.07
CA ASN A 117 5.56 13.36 4.48
C ASN A 117 5.57 14.36 3.31
N PRO A 118 6.35 15.47 3.40
CA PRO A 118 6.45 16.46 2.33
C PRO A 118 7.02 15.93 1.02
N SER A 119 7.83 14.89 1.04
CA SER A 119 8.43 14.28 -0.16
C SER A 119 7.47 13.38 -0.95
N SER A 120 6.29 13.08 -0.42
CA SER A 120 5.29 12.27 -1.12
C SER A 120 4.87 12.86 -2.47
N ILE A 121 4.56 12.00 -3.44
CA ILE A 121 4.14 12.37 -4.81
C ILE A 121 2.62 12.54 -4.87
N TYR A 122 2.13 13.68 -5.32
CA TYR A 122 0.70 14.00 -5.48
C TYR A 122 -0.15 13.57 -4.27
N TRP A 123 0.31 13.90 -3.06
CA TRP A 123 -0.35 13.51 -1.82
C TRP A 123 -1.21 14.65 -1.23
N CYS A 124 -1.78 14.45 -0.04
CA CYS A 124 -2.74 15.39 0.57
C CYS A 124 -3.89 15.72 -0.38
N GLY A 125 -4.23 17.00 -0.55
CA GLY A 125 -5.28 17.44 -1.48
C GLY A 125 -5.01 17.07 -2.92
N LYS A 126 -3.76 17.06 -3.36
CA LYS A 126 -3.37 16.74 -4.75
C LYS A 126 -3.79 15.31 -5.18
N ARG A 127 -4.06 14.41 -4.25
CA ARG A 127 -4.57 13.06 -4.57
C ARG A 127 -5.99 13.07 -5.12
N PHE A 128 -6.78 14.11 -4.83
CA PHE A 128 -8.19 14.24 -5.19
C PHE A 128 -8.40 15.10 -6.42
N SER A 129 -9.59 15.02 -7.02
CA SER A 129 -10.07 15.95 -8.04
C SER A 129 -10.14 17.38 -7.50
N ALA A 130 -10.01 18.38 -8.37
CA ALA A 130 -9.81 19.80 -7.98
C ALA A 130 -10.80 20.33 -6.92
N PRO A 131 -12.13 20.12 -7.00
CA PRO A 131 -13.06 20.58 -5.97
C PRO A 131 -12.80 19.93 -4.61
N MET A 132 -12.57 18.61 -4.61
CA MET A 132 -12.33 17.82 -3.40
C MET A 132 -10.95 18.12 -2.79
N ALA A 133 -9.95 18.40 -3.62
CA ALA A 133 -8.61 18.81 -3.19
C ALA A 133 -8.67 20.01 -2.27
N LYS A 134 -9.32 21.09 -2.72
CA LYS A 134 -9.46 22.33 -1.93
C LYS A 134 -10.21 22.12 -0.62
N ALA A 135 -11.30 21.36 -0.65
CA ALA A 135 -12.09 21.05 0.54
C ALA A 135 -11.28 20.23 1.56
N TYR A 136 -10.52 19.24 1.08
CA TYR A 136 -9.67 18.41 1.93
C TYR A 136 -8.53 19.20 2.58
N ASP A 137 -7.84 20.03 1.79
CA ASP A 137 -6.74 20.87 2.30
C ASP A 137 -7.25 21.89 3.31
N PHE A 138 -8.40 22.51 3.06
CA PHE A 138 -9.04 23.40 4.03
C PHE A 138 -9.35 22.69 5.35
N TYR A 139 -9.92 21.48 5.27
CA TYR A 139 -10.20 20.66 6.46
C TYR A 139 -8.94 20.30 7.24
N LYS A 140 -7.87 19.88 6.56
CA LYS A 140 -6.57 19.54 7.19
C LYS A 140 -5.91 20.77 7.82
N LYS A 141 -5.96 21.93 7.16
CA LYS A 141 -5.48 23.21 7.70
C LYS A 141 -6.23 23.62 8.97
N LYS A 142 -7.58 23.52 8.95
CA LYS A 142 -8.40 23.81 10.13
C LYS A 142 -8.08 22.90 11.33
N LYS A 143 -7.64 21.67 11.07
CA LYS A 143 -7.21 20.71 12.10
C LYS A 143 -5.75 20.84 12.52
N GLY A 144 -4.97 21.69 11.91
CA GLY A 144 -3.52 21.80 12.17
C GLY A 144 -2.72 20.56 11.73
N THR A 145 -3.28 19.73 10.83
CA THR A 145 -2.64 18.48 10.34
C THR A 145 -2.35 18.53 8.84
N PHE A 146 -2.27 19.73 8.27
CA PHE A 146 -1.97 19.90 6.86
C PHE A 146 -0.46 19.82 6.62
N VAL A 147 -0.05 18.89 5.78
CA VAL A 147 1.31 18.80 5.22
C VAL A 147 1.20 18.89 3.71
N GLU A 148 1.89 19.85 3.10
CA GLU A 148 1.93 19.99 1.66
C GLU A 148 2.92 18.99 1.06
N SER A 149 2.44 18.13 0.15
CA SER A 149 3.33 17.28 -0.62
C SER A 149 4.03 18.07 -1.71
N ARG A 150 5.33 17.92 -1.83
CA ARG A 150 6.21 18.67 -2.72
C ARG A 150 7.13 17.80 -3.58
N GLY A 151 7.03 16.47 -3.47
CA GLY A 151 7.80 15.54 -4.28
C GLY A 151 7.55 15.69 -5.79
N ASP A 152 6.35 16.17 -6.14
CA ASP A 152 5.90 16.48 -7.50
C ASP A 152 6.05 17.97 -7.90
N VAL A 153 6.72 18.80 -7.09
CA VAL A 153 6.83 20.26 -7.34
C VAL A 153 8.26 20.61 -7.78
N PRO A 154 8.50 20.92 -9.08
CA PRO A 154 9.80 21.32 -9.57
C PRO A 154 10.36 22.52 -8.79
N GLY A 155 11.65 22.46 -8.46
CA GLY A 155 12.34 23.49 -7.70
C GLY A 155 12.12 23.44 -6.18
N SER A 156 11.29 22.51 -5.68
CA SER A 156 11.22 22.27 -4.23
C SER A 156 12.42 21.45 -3.77
N ALA A 157 12.83 21.64 -2.50
CA ALA A 157 13.91 20.84 -1.91
C ALA A 157 13.64 19.35 -1.89
N SER A 158 12.37 18.93 -1.89
CA SER A 158 11.96 17.52 -1.89
C SER A 158 11.56 16.98 -3.27
N PHE A 159 11.86 17.68 -4.38
CA PHE A 159 11.47 17.27 -5.72
C PHE A 159 12.24 16.02 -6.20
N TRP A 160 11.50 15.00 -6.59
CA TRP A 160 12.00 13.76 -7.19
C TRP A 160 11.03 13.18 -8.24
N GLY A 161 10.11 14.01 -8.75
CA GLY A 161 9.06 13.60 -9.68
C GLY A 161 9.56 12.91 -10.94
N ASP A 162 10.70 13.34 -11.50
CA ASP A 162 11.31 12.72 -12.68
C ASP A 162 11.75 11.27 -12.39
N ASP A 163 12.35 11.04 -11.23
CA ASP A 163 12.78 9.70 -10.80
C ASP A 163 11.58 8.81 -10.50
N CYS A 164 10.55 9.37 -9.87
CA CYS A 164 9.28 8.68 -9.69
C CYS A 164 8.69 8.22 -11.02
N LYS A 165 8.62 9.11 -12.01
CA LYS A 165 8.14 8.79 -13.36
C LYS A 165 8.97 7.71 -14.03
N LYS A 166 10.27 7.73 -13.83
CA LYS A 166 11.22 6.82 -14.48
C LYS A 166 11.20 5.42 -13.88
N TYR A 167 11.16 5.30 -12.55
CA TYR A 167 11.40 4.05 -11.86
C TYR A 167 10.14 3.43 -11.25
N ILE A 168 9.19 4.25 -10.77
CA ILE A 168 8.01 3.78 -10.06
C ILE A 168 6.87 3.51 -11.04
N LYS A 169 6.39 2.27 -11.09
CA LYS A 169 5.23 1.90 -11.92
C LYS A 169 3.91 2.15 -11.18
N TYR A 170 3.84 1.82 -9.90
CA TYR A 170 2.60 1.86 -9.12
C TYR A 170 2.73 2.74 -7.88
N ILE A 171 1.70 3.58 -7.63
CA ILE A 171 1.57 4.39 -6.41
C ILE A 171 0.20 4.13 -5.79
N ARG A 172 0.15 3.82 -4.48
CA ARG A 172 -1.13 3.68 -3.77
C ARG A 172 -1.81 5.02 -3.61
N ASN A 173 -3.12 5.08 -3.93
CA ASN A 173 -3.92 6.28 -3.75
C ASN A 173 -4.94 6.13 -2.62
N ARG A 174 -6.00 5.36 -2.82
CA ARG A 174 -7.13 5.28 -1.89
C ARG A 174 -7.14 3.96 -1.14
N VAL A 175 -7.63 4.00 0.10
CA VAL A 175 -7.86 2.82 0.93
C VAL A 175 -9.33 2.77 1.36
N TYR A 176 -9.99 1.62 1.14
CA TYR A 176 -11.40 1.39 1.40
C TYR A 176 -11.60 0.25 2.41
N GLY A 177 -12.72 0.23 3.14
CA GLY A 177 -13.05 -0.84 4.08
C GLY A 177 -13.64 -2.09 3.46
N GLU A 178 -13.75 -2.16 2.15
CA GLU A 178 -14.25 -3.33 1.41
C GLU A 178 -13.08 -4.25 1.05
N LEU A 179 -13.20 -5.57 1.34
CA LEU A 179 -12.16 -6.54 1.00
C LEU A 179 -12.05 -6.73 -0.51
N ASN A 180 -13.17 -6.87 -1.21
CA ASN A 180 -13.17 -6.93 -2.67
C ASN A 180 -13.01 -5.53 -3.26
N LEU A 181 -11.77 -5.15 -3.52
CA LEU A 181 -11.41 -3.84 -4.03
C LEU A 181 -12.16 -3.43 -5.30
N LEU A 182 -12.47 -4.39 -6.20
CA LEU A 182 -13.15 -4.12 -7.47
C LEU A 182 -14.57 -3.58 -7.30
N LYS A 183 -15.17 -3.72 -6.12
CA LYS A 183 -16.47 -3.12 -5.77
C LYS A 183 -16.37 -1.62 -5.53
N ARG A 184 -15.22 -1.15 -5.07
CA ARG A 184 -14.97 0.26 -4.77
C ARG A 184 -14.23 0.97 -5.89
N ASP A 185 -13.22 0.32 -6.44
CA ASP A 185 -12.38 0.86 -7.51
C ASP A 185 -12.18 -0.18 -8.62
N LYS A 186 -13.14 -0.21 -9.53
CA LYS A 186 -13.08 -1.07 -10.71
C LYS A 186 -12.06 -0.61 -11.77
N TYR A 187 -11.48 0.58 -11.59
CA TYR A 187 -10.52 1.16 -12.51
C TYR A 187 -9.08 0.79 -12.17
N THR A 188 -8.84 0.36 -10.94
CA THR A 188 -7.49 -0.01 -10.46
C THR A 188 -6.85 -1.11 -11.29
N PRO A 189 -5.54 -1.01 -11.68
CA PRO A 189 -4.73 0.21 -11.68
C PRO A 189 -5.11 1.13 -12.84
N TYR A 190 -4.89 2.44 -12.67
CA TYR A 190 -5.28 3.45 -13.66
C TYR A 190 -4.29 4.63 -13.69
N ARG A 191 -4.31 5.40 -14.78
CA ARG A 191 -3.56 6.66 -14.92
C ARG A 191 -4.51 7.85 -14.79
N GLU A 192 -3.99 8.96 -14.28
CA GLU A 192 -4.69 10.26 -14.24
C GLU A 192 -3.92 11.29 -15.08
N LYS A 193 -4.55 11.88 -16.10
CA LYS A 193 -3.91 12.85 -16.99
C LYS A 193 -3.21 13.99 -16.23
N ARG A 194 -3.85 14.51 -15.18
CA ARG A 194 -3.32 15.61 -14.37
C ARG A 194 -2.10 15.26 -13.52
N LYS A 195 -1.80 13.97 -13.32
CA LYS A 195 -0.66 13.46 -12.54
C LYS A 195 0.37 12.75 -13.43
N ASP A 196 0.13 12.65 -14.71
CA ASP A 196 0.90 11.82 -15.63
C ASP A 196 2.32 12.33 -15.84
N LEU A 197 2.60 13.58 -15.48
CA LEU A 197 3.95 14.16 -15.60
C LEU A 197 4.96 13.42 -14.70
N TYR A 198 4.58 13.13 -13.43
CA TYR A 198 5.48 12.56 -12.43
C TYR A 198 4.98 11.23 -11.82
N SER A 199 3.95 10.61 -12.39
CA SER A 199 3.49 9.29 -11.96
C SER A 199 3.07 8.43 -13.14
N ASN A 200 2.99 7.11 -12.92
CA ASN A 200 2.50 6.17 -13.92
C ASN A 200 1.11 5.68 -13.53
N TYR A 201 1.00 4.62 -12.74
CA TYR A 201 -0.29 4.02 -12.38
C TYR A 201 -0.61 4.22 -10.91
N TRP A 202 -1.87 4.49 -10.65
CA TRP A 202 -2.45 4.57 -9.32
C TRP A 202 -3.28 3.34 -9.02
N PHE A 203 -3.21 2.86 -7.78
CA PHE A 203 -4.04 1.76 -7.32
C PHE A 203 -4.66 2.05 -5.96
N SER A 204 -5.70 1.30 -5.62
CA SER A 204 -6.38 1.35 -4.33
C SER A 204 -6.12 0.07 -3.53
N SER A 205 -6.32 0.14 -2.21
CA SER A 205 -6.15 -0.98 -1.28
C SER A 205 -7.37 -1.11 -0.36
N SER A 206 -7.47 -2.25 0.32
CA SER A 206 -8.41 -2.50 1.41
C SER A 206 -7.76 -2.15 2.75
N ASP A 207 -8.46 -1.43 3.63
CA ASP A 207 -7.93 -0.85 4.87
C ASP A 207 -7.96 -1.85 6.03
N ALA A 208 -6.78 -2.21 6.50
CA ALA A 208 -6.56 -3.06 7.66
C ALA A 208 -5.34 -2.60 8.47
N MET A 209 -5.29 -1.31 8.81
CA MET A 209 -4.14 -0.63 9.39
C MET A 209 -3.55 -1.34 10.62
N THR A 210 -4.38 -2.01 11.45
CA THR A 210 -3.96 -2.76 12.64
C THR A 210 -4.37 -4.22 12.56
N ALA A 211 -3.79 -5.07 13.41
CA ALA A 211 -4.14 -6.49 13.49
C ALA A 211 -5.65 -6.73 13.71
N ASP A 212 -6.31 -5.94 14.56
CA ASP A 212 -7.75 -6.08 14.81
C ASP A 212 -8.57 -5.74 13.56
N MET A 213 -8.20 -4.68 12.85
CA MET A 213 -8.81 -4.35 11.56
C MET A 213 -8.56 -5.43 10.51
N PHE A 214 -7.36 -6.03 10.52
CA PHE A 214 -6.99 -7.12 9.62
C PHE A 214 -7.87 -8.35 9.85
N VAL A 215 -8.01 -8.81 11.08
CA VAL A 215 -8.88 -9.94 11.45
C VAL A 215 -10.34 -9.66 11.08
N LYS A 216 -10.84 -8.45 11.36
CA LYS A 216 -12.19 -8.04 10.99
C LYS A 216 -12.40 -8.01 9.47
N LEU A 217 -11.43 -7.48 8.72
CA LEU A 217 -11.49 -7.42 7.25
C LEU A 217 -11.43 -8.82 6.63
N LEU A 218 -10.56 -9.70 7.13
CA LEU A 218 -10.39 -11.07 6.68
C LEU A 218 -11.32 -12.07 7.38
N SER A 219 -12.47 -11.62 7.91
CA SER A 219 -13.47 -12.54 8.45
C SER A 219 -13.90 -13.57 7.40
N LYS A 220 -14.24 -14.78 7.83
CA LYS A 220 -14.72 -15.88 6.95
C LYS A 220 -15.77 -15.40 5.97
N ARG A 221 -16.77 -14.67 6.44
CA ARG A 221 -17.83 -14.07 5.61
C ARG A 221 -17.28 -13.20 4.48
N ASN A 222 -16.28 -12.38 4.75
CA ASN A 222 -15.71 -11.49 3.73
C ASN A 222 -14.86 -12.26 2.72
N ILE A 223 -14.10 -13.25 3.18
CA ILE A 223 -13.32 -14.14 2.30
C ILE A 223 -14.26 -14.97 1.42
N ASP A 224 -15.31 -15.59 1.97
CA ASP A 224 -16.30 -16.35 1.20
C ASP A 224 -16.95 -15.50 0.10
N ARG A 225 -17.27 -14.24 0.45
CA ARG A 225 -17.79 -13.27 -0.51
C ARG A 225 -16.77 -12.93 -1.59
N LEU A 226 -15.48 -12.70 -1.23
CA LEU A 226 -14.41 -12.46 -2.19
C LEU A 226 -14.28 -13.60 -3.21
N VAL A 227 -14.32 -14.84 -2.72
CA VAL A 227 -14.31 -16.06 -3.54
C VAL A 227 -15.51 -16.11 -4.48
N HIS A 228 -16.73 -15.94 -3.94
CA HIS A 228 -17.97 -15.98 -4.74
C HIS A 228 -17.99 -14.91 -5.85
N GLU A 229 -17.49 -13.74 -5.54
CA GLU A 229 -17.44 -12.61 -6.46
C GLU A 229 -16.25 -12.67 -7.45
N ARG A 230 -15.35 -13.66 -7.30
CA ARG A 230 -14.09 -13.75 -8.07
C ARG A 230 -13.29 -12.44 -8.00
N GLY A 231 -13.23 -11.86 -6.81
CA GLY A 231 -12.73 -10.52 -6.56
C GLY A 231 -11.22 -10.43 -6.49
N CYS A 232 -10.76 -9.22 -6.13
CA CYS A 232 -9.36 -8.89 -5.85
C CYS A 232 -9.25 -8.19 -4.52
N ALA A 233 -8.33 -8.64 -3.67
CA ALA A 233 -7.95 -7.97 -2.43
C ALA A 233 -6.48 -7.57 -2.46
N ILE A 234 -6.22 -6.28 -2.27
CA ILE A 234 -4.89 -5.71 -2.02
C ILE A 234 -4.98 -5.06 -0.64
N VAL A 235 -4.59 -5.78 0.39
CA VAL A 235 -4.78 -5.37 1.78
C VAL A 235 -3.63 -4.48 2.23
N TYR A 236 -3.93 -3.28 2.70
CA TYR A 236 -3.01 -2.39 3.37
C TYR A 236 -2.98 -2.68 4.86
N THR A 237 -1.81 -2.84 5.44
CA THR A 237 -1.62 -3.05 6.88
C THR A 237 -0.21 -2.65 7.33
N HIS A 238 0.03 -2.73 8.65
CA HIS A 238 1.36 -2.62 9.26
C HIS A 238 1.57 -3.84 10.17
N PHE A 239 2.42 -4.76 9.79
CA PHE A 239 2.71 -5.95 10.61
C PHE A 239 3.41 -5.59 11.93
N GLY A 240 4.00 -4.39 12.02
CA GLY A 240 4.58 -3.85 13.24
C GLY A 240 3.55 -3.51 14.34
N TYR A 241 2.23 -3.48 14.05
CA TYR A 241 1.21 -3.02 14.99
C TYR A 241 0.24 -4.13 15.42
N GLY A 242 0.60 -4.83 16.51
CA GLY A 242 -0.28 -5.73 17.24
C GLY A 242 -0.54 -7.09 16.60
N PHE A 243 0.21 -7.50 15.58
CA PHE A 243 0.12 -8.83 14.95
C PHE A 243 0.76 -9.91 15.81
N VAL A 244 1.81 -9.54 16.55
CA VAL A 244 2.55 -10.41 17.46
C VAL A 244 2.19 -10.02 18.89
N ASP A 245 1.94 -11.02 19.73
CA ASP A 245 1.76 -10.82 21.17
C ASP A 245 3.09 -10.44 21.82
N GLU A 246 3.14 -9.26 22.43
CA GLU A 246 4.39 -8.69 22.97
C GLU A 246 5.01 -9.53 24.11
N LYS A 247 4.20 -10.31 24.83
CA LYS A 247 4.70 -11.11 25.96
C LYS A 247 5.30 -12.42 25.51
N SER A 248 4.69 -13.07 24.53
CA SER A 248 5.11 -14.38 24.04
C SER A 248 6.01 -14.33 22.80
N GLY A 249 6.06 -13.20 22.09
CA GLY A 249 6.73 -13.06 20.78
C GLY A 249 6.10 -13.91 19.66
N ARG A 250 4.86 -14.39 19.87
CA ARG A 250 4.18 -15.28 18.91
C ARG A 250 3.13 -14.52 18.09
N LEU A 251 2.94 -14.98 16.85
CA LEU A 251 1.82 -14.53 16.04
C LEU A 251 0.49 -14.80 16.76
N ARG A 252 -0.38 -13.81 16.81
CA ARG A 252 -1.73 -13.95 17.38
C ARG A 252 -2.52 -15.06 16.70
N ASP A 253 -3.24 -15.86 17.47
CA ASP A 253 -3.99 -17.02 16.96
C ASP A 253 -5.12 -16.61 16.01
N ASP A 254 -5.80 -15.48 16.26
CA ASP A 254 -6.85 -14.95 15.39
C ASP A 254 -6.31 -14.45 14.05
N VAL A 255 -5.12 -13.85 14.03
CA VAL A 255 -4.40 -13.46 12.80
C VAL A 255 -3.99 -14.69 12.01
N ARG A 256 -3.39 -15.69 12.68
CA ARG A 256 -3.04 -16.98 12.08
C ARG A 256 -4.25 -17.63 11.42
N ALA A 257 -5.35 -17.76 12.16
CA ALA A 257 -6.59 -18.37 11.65
C ALA A 257 -7.16 -17.63 10.43
N ALA A 258 -7.07 -16.29 10.38
CA ALA A 258 -7.51 -15.51 9.24
C ALA A 258 -6.64 -15.76 7.99
N ILE A 259 -5.30 -15.85 8.15
CA ILE A 259 -4.35 -16.15 7.09
C ILE A 259 -4.58 -17.56 6.56
N GLU A 260 -4.65 -18.57 7.43
CA GLU A 260 -4.86 -19.98 7.06
C GLU A 260 -6.21 -20.18 6.36
N TYR A 261 -7.27 -19.52 6.83
CA TYR A 261 -8.57 -19.59 6.17
C TYR A 261 -8.51 -19.03 4.74
N ALA A 262 -7.90 -17.85 4.55
CA ALA A 262 -7.75 -17.25 3.23
C ALA A 262 -6.92 -18.16 2.28
N ALA A 263 -5.82 -18.72 2.78
CA ALA A 263 -4.95 -19.64 2.03
C ALA A 263 -5.71 -20.86 1.52
N GLY A 264 -6.57 -21.47 2.36
CA GLY A 264 -7.36 -22.66 2.04
C GLY A 264 -8.41 -22.46 0.95
N MET A 265 -8.74 -21.21 0.58
CA MET A 265 -9.85 -20.91 -0.34
C MET A 265 -9.50 -20.96 -1.84
N GLY A 266 -8.26 -21.28 -2.21
CA GLY A 266 -7.83 -21.47 -3.60
C GLY A 266 -7.67 -20.16 -4.38
N GLY A 267 -7.16 -19.12 -3.72
CA GLY A 267 -6.77 -17.85 -4.33
C GLY A 267 -5.47 -17.91 -5.13
N TRP A 268 -5.23 -16.87 -5.90
CA TRP A 268 -3.93 -16.54 -6.44
C TRP A 268 -3.26 -15.53 -5.50
N PHE A 269 -2.22 -16.00 -4.80
CA PHE A 269 -1.45 -15.25 -3.82
C PHE A 269 -0.14 -14.83 -4.46
N ALA A 270 0.02 -13.55 -4.73
CA ALA A 270 1.19 -13.00 -5.40
C ALA A 270 1.50 -11.58 -4.91
N PRO A 271 2.74 -11.09 -5.11
CA PRO A 271 3.07 -9.69 -4.86
C PRO A 271 2.12 -8.70 -5.54
N ALA A 272 1.97 -7.52 -4.96
CA ALA A 272 1.00 -6.54 -5.44
C ALA A 272 1.31 -6.09 -6.88
N SER A 273 2.59 -5.88 -7.23
CA SER A 273 2.93 -5.49 -8.60
C SER A 273 2.59 -6.58 -9.61
N GLU A 274 2.71 -7.86 -9.27
CA GLU A 274 2.34 -8.97 -10.17
C GLU A 274 0.83 -9.03 -10.42
N ILE A 275 0.01 -8.82 -9.38
CA ILE A 275 -1.45 -8.74 -9.52
C ILE A 275 -1.84 -7.53 -10.36
N LEU A 276 -1.22 -6.36 -10.11
CA LEU A 276 -1.51 -5.14 -10.85
C LEU A 276 -1.05 -5.24 -12.32
N ASP A 277 0.10 -5.87 -12.60
CA ASP A 277 0.57 -6.15 -13.97
C ASP A 277 -0.46 -7.03 -14.71
N PHE A 278 -0.90 -8.13 -14.10
CA PHE A 278 -1.93 -9.00 -14.66
C PHE A 278 -3.25 -8.25 -14.94
N MET A 279 -3.64 -7.37 -14.02
CA MET A 279 -4.85 -6.56 -14.20
C MET A 279 -4.72 -5.59 -15.38
N LEU A 280 -3.53 -4.98 -15.62
CA LEU A 280 -3.26 -4.13 -16.77
C LEU A 280 -3.30 -4.92 -18.08
N GLU A 281 -2.62 -6.05 -18.14
CA GLU A 281 -2.56 -6.92 -19.33
C GLU A 281 -3.96 -7.42 -19.75
N ASN A 282 -4.86 -7.60 -18.79
CA ASN A 282 -6.23 -8.07 -19.02
C ASN A 282 -7.28 -6.96 -18.96
N LYS A 283 -6.85 -5.69 -18.98
CA LYS A 283 -7.74 -4.54 -18.92
C LYS A 283 -8.34 -4.23 -20.28
N ASN A 284 -9.66 -4.27 -20.37
CA ASN A 284 -10.37 -3.79 -21.55
C ASN A 284 -10.61 -2.28 -21.45
N GLY A 285 -10.17 -1.49 -22.42
CA GLY A 285 -10.41 -0.07 -22.50
C GLY A 285 -9.21 0.81 -22.11
N SER A 286 -9.47 2.09 -21.85
CA SER A 286 -8.43 3.06 -21.55
C SER A 286 -7.76 2.81 -20.20
N GLU A 287 -6.45 3.00 -20.15
CA GLU A 287 -5.70 3.06 -18.90
C GLU A 287 -5.98 4.34 -18.12
N TYR A 288 -6.42 5.41 -18.81
CA TYR A 288 -6.76 6.67 -18.18
C TYR A 288 -8.18 6.66 -17.62
N ILE A 289 -8.29 7.03 -16.36
CA ILE A 289 -9.60 7.29 -15.74
C ILE A 289 -10.13 8.65 -16.22
N SER A 290 -11.43 8.75 -16.45
CA SER A 290 -12.05 10.04 -16.74
C SER A 290 -12.18 10.90 -15.47
N ASP A 291 -12.23 12.22 -15.62
CA ASP A 291 -12.38 13.14 -14.47
C ASP A 291 -13.65 12.82 -13.66
N ILE A 292 -14.75 12.50 -14.33
CA ILE A 292 -16.01 12.11 -13.68
C ILE A 292 -15.82 10.84 -12.84
N ALA A 293 -15.10 9.85 -13.35
CA ALA A 293 -14.83 8.63 -12.61
C ALA A 293 -13.89 8.90 -11.41
N GLY A 294 -12.90 9.79 -11.57
CA GLY A 294 -12.05 10.26 -10.48
C GLY A 294 -12.86 10.91 -9.36
N VAL A 295 -13.76 11.83 -9.69
CA VAL A 295 -14.67 12.47 -8.72
C VAL A 295 -15.54 11.43 -8.00
N LYS A 296 -16.09 10.43 -8.72
CA LYS A 296 -16.89 9.37 -8.10
C LYS A 296 -16.08 8.55 -7.08
N LEU A 297 -14.83 8.22 -7.38
CA LEU A 297 -13.94 7.53 -6.44
C LEU A 297 -13.64 8.40 -5.21
N ASP A 298 -13.41 9.70 -5.40
CA ASP A 298 -13.20 10.65 -4.30
C ASP A 298 -14.41 10.72 -3.38
N MET A 299 -15.61 10.87 -3.95
CA MET A 299 -16.87 10.92 -3.19
C MET A 299 -17.10 9.62 -2.43
N ALA A 300 -16.88 8.46 -3.04
CA ALA A 300 -17.01 7.16 -2.39
C ALA A 300 -16.06 7.02 -1.21
N TRP A 301 -14.81 7.48 -1.36
CA TRP A 301 -13.82 7.46 -0.29
C TRP A 301 -14.20 8.39 0.87
N ILE A 302 -14.64 9.63 0.57
CA ILE A 302 -15.06 10.60 1.59
C ILE A 302 -16.28 10.08 2.35
N ALA A 303 -17.30 9.58 1.64
CA ALA A 303 -18.51 9.04 2.25
C ALA A 303 -18.18 7.88 3.20
N GLU A 304 -17.27 6.98 2.81
CA GLU A 304 -16.84 5.89 3.66
C GLU A 304 -16.10 6.37 4.90
N ARG A 305 -15.22 7.38 4.78
CA ARG A 305 -14.52 7.98 5.92
C ARG A 305 -15.46 8.68 6.90
N ILE A 306 -16.49 9.33 6.40
CA ILE A 306 -17.54 9.94 7.26
C ILE A 306 -18.33 8.84 7.96
N TYR A 307 -18.77 7.82 7.22
CA TYR A 307 -19.52 6.69 7.79
C TYR A 307 -18.76 6.01 8.93
N ARG A 308 -17.48 5.65 8.72
CA ARG A 308 -16.64 5.05 9.77
C ARG A 308 -16.52 5.94 11.00
N LYS A 309 -16.30 7.26 10.81
CA LYS A 309 -16.25 8.19 11.95
C LYS A 309 -17.54 8.23 12.77
N LEU A 310 -18.67 7.95 12.16
CA LEU A 310 -19.97 7.95 12.84
C LEU A 310 -20.22 6.60 13.53
N THR A 311 -19.74 5.49 12.95
CA THR A 311 -19.98 4.12 13.45
C THR A 311 -18.91 3.63 14.42
N ASP A 312 -17.65 4.04 14.26
CA ASP A 312 -16.54 3.63 15.15
C ASP A 312 -16.47 4.49 16.43
N LYS A 313 -17.48 5.33 16.68
CA LYS A 313 -17.68 6.08 17.94
C LYS A 313 -18.56 5.35 18.97
N VAL A 314 -18.88 4.10 18.72
CA VAL A 314 -19.64 3.24 19.65
C VAL A 314 -18.73 2.20 20.24
#